data_81aee97143ed37d301db5d6a470343aa
#
_entry.id   81aee97143ed37d301db5d6a470343aa
#
_cell.length_a   1.000
_cell.length_b   1.000
_cell.length_c   1.000
_cell.angle_alpha   90.00
_cell.angle_beta   90.00
_cell.angle_gamma   90.00
#
_symmetry.space_group_name_H-M   'P 1'
#
loop_
_entity.id
_entity.type
_entity.pdbx_description
1 polymer ?
#
loop_
_entity_poly.entity_id
_entity_poly.type
_entity_poly.pdbx_seq_one_letter_code
_entity_poly.pdbx_strand_id
1 'polypeptide(L)'
;MIADWLARVEQEPDLKSIPLNFEERTGHLPRLLSDVIKRLRLDAGTKTPISKAAAEHGDLRRKQGYTVVMAVEESRLLQVTIFSTLHKNTNNLQFSALLPDVVTIADEVDAQLKEQMLCFMAADAAKLARS
;
A
#
# COMPACT_ATOMS: atom_id res chain seq x y z
N MET A 1 -1.57 -13.18 -4.91
CA MET A 1 -0.90 -11.89 -4.63
C MET A 1 -0.75 -11.59 -3.15
N ILE A 2 -1.83 -11.68 -2.37
CA ILE A 2 -1.78 -11.39 -0.92
C ILE A 2 -0.82 -12.34 -0.19
N ALA A 3 -0.83 -13.63 -0.53
CA ALA A 3 0.09 -14.61 0.05
C ALA A 3 1.56 -14.28 -0.26
N ASP A 4 1.86 -13.82 -1.47
CA ASP A 4 3.22 -13.41 -1.85
C ASP A 4 3.68 -12.18 -1.07
N TRP A 5 2.81 -11.20 -0.92
CA TRP A 5 3.10 -10.02 -0.11
C TRP A 5 3.37 -10.40 1.36
N LEU A 6 2.50 -11.24 1.93
CA LEU A 6 2.65 -11.70 3.30
C LEU A 6 3.98 -12.44 3.51
N ALA A 7 4.36 -13.30 2.56
CA ALA A 7 5.64 -14.01 2.63
C ALA A 7 6.83 -13.03 2.64
N ARG A 8 6.76 -11.97 1.84
CA ARG A 8 7.80 -10.92 1.81
C ARG A 8 7.86 -10.15 3.13
N VAL A 9 6.70 -9.79 3.68
CA VAL A 9 6.61 -9.09 4.96
C VAL A 9 7.22 -9.92 6.08
N GLU A 10 6.95 -11.23 6.10
CA GLU A 10 7.46 -12.15 7.12
C GLU A 10 8.98 -12.36 7.05
N GLN A 11 9.61 -12.02 5.94
CA GLN A 11 11.06 -12.05 5.79
C GLN A 11 11.75 -10.79 6.30
N GLU A 12 10.98 -9.74 6.61
CA GLU A 12 11.52 -8.49 7.15
C GLU A 12 11.45 -8.51 8.68
N PRO A 13 12.61 -8.58 9.39
CA PRO A 13 12.62 -8.72 10.85
C PRO A 13 11.83 -7.63 11.57
N ASP A 14 11.94 -6.38 11.13
CA ASP A 14 11.26 -5.25 11.76
C ASP A 14 9.75 -5.37 11.66
N LEU A 15 9.24 -5.76 10.48
CA LEU A 15 7.80 -5.96 10.27
C LEU A 15 7.31 -7.18 11.04
N LYS A 16 8.07 -8.26 11.00
CA LYS A 16 7.75 -9.50 11.71
C LYS A 16 7.73 -9.30 13.23
N SER A 17 8.49 -8.36 13.75
CA SER A 17 8.56 -8.08 15.19
C SER A 17 7.23 -7.57 15.77
N ILE A 18 6.36 -6.99 14.93
CA ILE A 18 5.01 -6.58 15.34
C ILE A 18 4.09 -7.80 15.26
N PRO A 19 3.55 -8.30 16.40
CA PRO A 19 2.80 -9.54 16.42
C PRO A 19 1.36 -9.35 15.95
N LEU A 20 1.14 -9.38 14.63
CA LEU A 20 -0.17 -9.28 14.02
C LEU A 20 -0.61 -10.63 13.45
N ASN A 21 -1.88 -10.98 13.62
CA ASN A 21 -2.45 -12.14 12.95
C ASN A 21 -2.72 -11.85 11.47
N PHE A 22 -3.16 -12.84 10.72
CA PHE A 22 -3.42 -12.71 9.28
C PHE A 22 -4.42 -11.59 8.97
N GLU A 23 -5.53 -11.52 9.69
CA GLU A 23 -6.57 -10.52 9.45
C GLU A 23 -6.09 -9.11 9.77
N GLU A 24 -5.37 -8.95 10.88
CA GLU A 24 -4.79 -7.66 11.26
C GLU A 24 -3.74 -7.19 10.25
N ARG A 25 -2.94 -8.14 9.73
CA ARG A 25 -1.88 -7.82 8.77
C ARG A 25 -2.44 -7.46 7.39
N THR A 26 -3.45 -8.17 6.92
CA THR A 26 -3.97 -8.08 5.55
C THR A 26 -5.32 -7.37 5.43
N GLY A 27 -5.89 -6.90 6.52
CA GLY A 27 -7.29 -6.43 6.56
C GLY A 27 -7.61 -5.30 5.57
N HIS A 28 -6.72 -4.34 5.38
CA HIS A 28 -6.93 -3.24 4.44
C HIS A 28 -6.47 -3.57 3.01
N LEU A 29 -5.72 -4.64 2.82
CA LEU A 29 -5.08 -4.93 1.54
C LEU A 29 -6.05 -5.07 0.38
N PRO A 30 -7.18 -5.79 0.51
CA PRO A 30 -8.16 -5.87 -0.57
C PRO A 30 -8.70 -4.51 -0.99
N ARG A 31 -8.95 -3.61 -0.04
CA ARG A 31 -9.44 -2.25 -0.33
C ARG A 31 -8.38 -1.41 -1.03
N LEU A 32 -7.13 -1.50 -0.59
CA LEU A 32 -6.00 -0.79 -1.21
C LEU A 32 -5.80 -1.25 -2.65
N LEU A 33 -5.85 -2.56 -2.89
CA LEU A 33 -5.77 -3.13 -4.23
C LEU A 33 -6.98 -2.75 -5.10
N SER A 34 -8.16 -2.72 -4.52
CA SER A 34 -9.37 -2.25 -5.22
C SER A 34 -9.22 -0.81 -5.67
N ASP A 35 -8.62 0.06 -4.86
CA ASP A 35 -8.36 1.44 -5.22
C ASP A 35 -7.36 1.56 -6.38
N VAL A 36 -6.35 0.70 -6.43
CA VAL A 36 -5.42 0.62 -7.57
C VAL A 36 -6.17 0.23 -8.85
N ILE A 37 -7.03 -0.78 -8.78
CA ILE A 37 -7.81 -1.24 -9.93
C ILE A 37 -8.76 -0.14 -10.42
N LYS A 38 -9.42 0.56 -9.50
CA LYS A 38 -10.30 1.69 -9.85
C LYS A 38 -9.53 2.80 -10.57
N ARG A 39 -8.33 3.11 -10.08
CA ARG A 39 -7.45 4.10 -10.71
C ARG A 39 -7.12 3.72 -12.16
N LEU A 40 -6.82 2.44 -12.39
CA LEU A 40 -6.51 1.93 -13.73
C LEU A 40 -7.68 2.06 -14.71
N ARG A 41 -8.91 2.11 -14.21
CA ARG A 41 -10.12 2.24 -15.02
C ARG A 41 -10.54 3.68 -15.28
N LEU A 42 -9.89 4.65 -14.65
CA LEU A 42 -10.20 6.08 -14.87
C LEU A 42 -9.64 6.54 -16.20
N ASP A 43 -10.37 7.46 -16.86
CA ASP A 43 -9.90 8.11 -18.07
C ASP A 43 -8.71 9.02 -17.77
N ALA A 44 -7.83 9.18 -18.76
CA ALA A 44 -6.69 10.08 -18.66
C ALA A 44 -7.17 11.50 -18.34
N GLY A 45 -6.55 12.14 -17.35
CA GLY A 45 -6.90 13.48 -16.90
C GLY A 45 -7.99 13.55 -15.82
N THR A 46 -8.63 12.42 -15.49
CA THR A 46 -9.58 12.37 -14.38
C THR A 46 -8.83 12.48 -13.06
N LYS A 47 -9.31 13.37 -12.18
CA LYS A 47 -8.71 13.52 -10.83
C LYS A 47 -8.95 12.27 -10.00
N THR A 48 -7.87 11.71 -9.43
CA THR A 48 -7.94 10.53 -8.59
C THR A 48 -8.50 10.90 -7.22
N PRO A 49 -9.53 10.17 -6.73
CA PRO A 49 -9.99 10.36 -5.35
C PRO A 49 -8.92 9.95 -4.35
N ILE A 50 -8.93 10.60 -3.18
CA ILE A 50 -8.07 10.22 -2.05
C ILE A 50 -8.56 8.88 -1.50
N SER A 51 -7.65 7.96 -1.25
CA SER A 51 -7.97 6.64 -0.71
C SER A 51 -8.29 6.74 0.78
N LYS A 52 -9.55 6.51 1.16
CA LYS A 52 -9.96 6.39 2.56
C LYS A 52 -9.34 5.16 3.21
N ALA A 53 -9.21 4.08 2.45
CA ALA A 53 -8.57 2.86 2.94
C ALA A 53 -7.12 3.11 3.33
N ALA A 54 -6.38 3.89 2.54
CA ALA A 54 -5.00 4.26 2.86
C ALA A 54 -4.91 5.09 4.13
N ALA A 55 -5.78 6.08 4.31
CA ALA A 55 -5.82 6.89 5.54
C ALA A 55 -6.09 6.03 6.77
N GLU A 56 -7.10 5.17 6.71
CA GLU A 56 -7.45 4.26 7.80
C GLU A 56 -6.31 3.27 8.09
N HIS A 57 -5.65 2.78 7.06
CA HIS A 57 -4.50 1.88 7.20
C HIS A 57 -3.34 2.55 7.93
N GLY A 58 -3.05 3.81 7.60
CA GLY A 58 -2.01 4.58 8.28
C GLY A 58 -2.31 4.77 9.77
N ASP A 59 -3.54 5.11 10.12
CA ASP A 59 -3.96 5.25 11.51
C ASP A 59 -3.88 3.92 12.26
N LEU A 60 -4.33 2.82 11.64
CA LEU A 60 -4.29 1.49 12.24
C LEU A 60 -2.84 1.05 12.48
N ARG A 61 -1.94 1.20 11.51
CA ARG A 61 -0.54 0.82 11.65
C ARG A 61 0.15 1.61 12.76
N ARG A 62 -0.16 2.90 12.89
CA ARG A 62 0.33 3.70 14.00
C ARG A 62 -0.10 3.09 15.35
N LYS A 63 -1.37 2.74 15.49
CA LYS A 63 -1.91 2.12 16.71
C LYS A 63 -1.28 0.76 17.00
N GLN A 64 -0.89 0.03 15.97
CA GLN A 64 -0.24 -1.28 16.08
C GLN A 64 1.25 -1.19 16.41
N GLY A 65 1.80 0.01 16.52
CA GLY A 65 3.19 0.22 16.90
C GLY A 65 4.17 0.34 15.73
N TYR A 66 3.68 0.49 14.50
CA TYR A 66 4.53 0.73 13.34
C TYR A 66 5.23 2.08 13.45
N THR A 67 6.50 2.12 13.07
CA THR A 67 7.22 3.37 12.78
C THR A 67 6.93 3.80 11.36
N VAL A 68 7.28 5.05 11.02
CA VAL A 68 7.19 5.55 9.64
C VAL A 68 8.00 4.67 8.69
N VAL A 69 9.21 4.27 9.09
CA VAL A 69 10.08 3.43 8.27
C VAL A 69 9.44 2.07 8.00
N MET A 70 8.81 1.46 9.00
CA MET A 70 8.09 0.19 8.82
C MET A 70 6.93 0.32 7.84
N ALA A 71 6.17 1.41 7.91
CA ALA A 71 5.06 1.67 7.00
C ALA A 71 5.55 1.85 5.56
N VAL A 72 6.64 2.55 5.36
CA VAL A 72 7.27 2.73 4.04
C VAL A 72 7.75 1.39 3.49
N GLU A 73 8.40 0.58 4.32
CA GLU A 73 8.89 -0.75 3.90
C GLU A 73 7.73 -1.68 3.51
N GLU A 74 6.65 -1.68 4.28
CA GLU A 74 5.46 -2.47 3.97
C GLU A 74 4.85 -2.07 2.63
N SER A 75 4.77 -0.78 2.34
CA SER A 75 4.28 -0.26 1.06
C SER A 75 5.22 -0.61 -0.10
N ARG A 76 6.53 -0.53 0.12
CA ARG A 76 7.52 -0.93 -0.89
C ARG A 76 7.34 -2.40 -1.27
N LEU A 77 7.14 -3.27 -0.28
CA LEU A 77 6.92 -4.70 -0.53
C LEU A 77 5.63 -4.95 -1.30
N LEU A 78 4.59 -4.15 -1.06
CA LEU A 78 3.35 -4.23 -1.83
C LEU A 78 3.61 -3.88 -3.31
N GLN A 79 4.33 -2.80 -3.56
CA GLN A 79 4.68 -2.40 -4.93
C GLN A 79 5.49 -3.48 -5.64
N VAL A 80 6.51 -4.04 -4.97
CA VAL A 80 7.30 -5.14 -5.51
C VAL A 80 6.43 -6.36 -5.83
N THR A 81 5.49 -6.69 -4.95
CA THR A 81 4.59 -7.83 -5.13
C THR A 81 3.68 -7.63 -6.35
N ILE A 82 3.12 -6.44 -6.51
CA ILE A 82 2.26 -6.11 -7.67
C ILE A 82 3.06 -6.27 -8.96
N PHE A 83 4.25 -5.69 -9.04
CA PHE A 83 5.07 -5.78 -10.26
C PHE A 83 5.60 -7.18 -10.52
N SER A 84 5.94 -7.96 -9.49
CA SER A 84 6.28 -9.37 -9.63
C SER A 84 5.13 -10.18 -10.22
N THR A 85 3.90 -9.91 -9.76
CA THR A 85 2.71 -10.58 -10.27
C THR A 85 2.47 -10.26 -11.74
N LEU A 86 2.63 -8.98 -12.12
CA LEU A 86 2.53 -8.55 -13.52
C LEU A 86 3.60 -9.23 -14.38
N HIS A 87 4.83 -9.28 -13.89
CA HIS A 87 5.94 -9.91 -14.61
C HIS A 87 5.67 -11.40 -14.90
N LYS A 88 5.12 -12.14 -13.95
CA LYS A 88 4.77 -13.56 -14.12
C LYS A 88 3.67 -13.78 -15.17
N ASN A 89 2.91 -12.75 -15.50
CA ASN A 89 1.78 -12.82 -16.43
C ASN A 89 2.05 -12.08 -17.74
N THR A 90 3.29 -11.69 -18.02
CA THR A 90 3.65 -10.87 -19.19
C THR A 90 3.39 -11.56 -20.53
N ASN A 91 3.32 -12.89 -20.58
CA ASN A 91 3.04 -13.63 -21.82
C ASN A 91 1.67 -13.30 -22.43
N ASN A 92 0.76 -12.75 -21.63
CA ASN A 92 -0.60 -12.39 -22.02
C ASN A 92 -0.80 -10.88 -22.19
N LEU A 93 0.27 -10.07 -22.05
CA LEU A 93 0.18 -8.63 -22.02
C LEU A 93 0.98 -8.02 -23.17
N GLN A 94 0.39 -7.00 -23.82
CA GLN A 94 1.11 -6.17 -24.80
C GLN A 94 1.98 -5.17 -24.05
N PHE A 95 3.27 -5.14 -24.33
CA PHE A 95 4.24 -4.32 -23.63
C PHE A 95 3.92 -2.80 -23.73
N SER A 96 3.49 -2.35 -24.90
CA SER A 96 3.14 -0.93 -25.10
C SER A 96 1.91 -0.49 -24.30
N ALA A 97 0.97 -1.41 -24.03
CA ALA A 97 -0.18 -1.14 -23.19
C ALA A 97 0.17 -1.25 -21.70
N LEU A 98 1.17 -2.08 -21.36
CA LEU A 98 1.57 -2.32 -19.98
C LEU A 98 2.31 -1.14 -19.34
N LEU A 99 3.19 -0.46 -20.09
CA LEU A 99 4.02 0.63 -19.53
C LEU A 99 3.21 1.77 -18.91
N PRO A 100 2.16 2.30 -19.56
CA PRO A 100 1.32 3.34 -18.92
C PRO A 100 0.65 2.84 -17.66
N ASP A 101 0.24 1.58 -17.61
CA ASP A 101 -0.39 0.97 -16.44
C ASP A 101 0.61 0.81 -15.29
N VAL A 102 1.85 0.46 -15.59
CA VAL A 102 2.92 0.38 -14.58
C VAL A 102 3.14 1.75 -13.93
N VAL A 103 3.19 2.81 -14.72
CA VAL A 103 3.34 4.18 -14.20
C VAL A 103 2.14 4.53 -13.31
N THR A 104 0.92 4.22 -13.74
CA THR A 104 -0.29 4.49 -12.97
C THR A 104 -0.31 3.72 -11.65
N ILE A 105 0.07 2.44 -11.66
CA ILE A 105 0.14 1.61 -10.45
C ILE A 105 1.18 2.18 -9.48
N ALA A 106 2.37 2.51 -9.97
CA ALA A 106 3.42 3.07 -9.12
C ALA A 106 2.97 4.38 -8.47
N ASP A 107 2.36 5.26 -9.25
CA ASP A 107 1.85 6.53 -8.76
C ASP A 107 0.74 6.33 -7.70
N GLU A 108 -0.20 5.40 -7.94
CA GLU A 108 -1.27 5.13 -6.99
C GLU A 108 -0.74 4.54 -5.67
N VAL A 109 0.18 3.59 -5.73
CA VAL A 109 0.77 3.00 -4.50
C VAL A 109 1.50 4.08 -3.69
N ASP A 110 2.24 4.96 -4.35
CA ASP A 110 2.93 6.05 -3.66
C ASP A 110 1.96 7.11 -3.15
N ALA A 111 0.87 7.39 -3.86
CA ALA A 111 -0.19 8.29 -3.40
C ALA A 111 -0.90 7.73 -2.15
N GLN A 112 -1.13 6.42 -2.11
CA GLN A 112 -1.68 5.74 -0.93
C GLN A 112 -0.72 5.83 0.25
N LEU A 113 0.58 5.64 0.01
CA LEU A 113 1.59 5.78 1.07
C LEU A 113 1.62 7.21 1.61
N LYS A 114 1.58 8.20 0.73
CA LYS A 114 1.48 9.61 1.14
C LYS A 114 0.28 9.83 2.05
N GLU A 115 -0.88 9.31 1.68
CA GLU A 115 -2.10 9.46 2.48
C GLU A 115 -1.99 8.75 3.83
N GLN A 116 -1.39 7.54 3.85
CA GLN A 116 -1.09 6.84 5.10
C GLN A 116 -0.23 7.69 6.03
N MET A 117 0.81 8.30 5.48
CA MET A 117 1.76 9.08 6.28
C MET A 117 1.18 10.39 6.76
N LEU A 118 0.35 11.05 5.95
CA LEU A 118 -0.36 12.25 6.40
C LEU A 118 -1.26 11.94 7.59
N CYS A 119 -2.00 10.86 7.55
CA CYS A 119 -2.87 10.43 8.65
C CYS A 119 -2.05 9.99 9.87
N PHE A 120 -0.99 9.22 9.67
CA PHE A 120 -0.07 8.77 10.72
C PHE A 120 0.55 9.94 11.47
N MET A 121 1.10 10.92 10.74
CA MET A 121 1.77 12.07 11.32
C MET A 121 0.80 13.03 12.01
N ALA A 122 -0.39 13.22 11.47
CA ALA A 122 -1.44 14.03 12.10
C ALA A 122 -1.89 13.44 13.43
N ALA A 123 -2.02 12.13 13.51
CA ALA A 123 -2.37 11.42 14.73
C ALA A 123 -1.27 11.51 15.79
N ASP A 124 0.00 11.41 15.40
CA ASP A 124 1.15 11.60 16.29
C ASP A 124 1.20 13.05 16.82
N ALA A 125 1.00 14.03 15.97
CA ALA A 125 0.95 15.44 16.39
C ALA A 125 -0.17 15.69 17.40
N ALA A 126 -1.35 15.12 17.18
CA ALA A 126 -2.48 15.21 18.11
C ALA A 126 -2.16 14.58 19.47
N LYS A 127 -1.47 13.44 19.46
CA LYS A 127 -1.02 12.77 20.69
C LYS A 127 -0.02 13.63 21.47
N LEU A 128 0.95 14.24 20.80
CA LEU A 128 1.93 15.13 21.41
C LEU A 128 1.28 16.38 22.00
N ALA A 129 0.29 16.94 21.33
CA ALA A 129 -0.45 18.12 21.82
C ALA A 129 -1.26 17.84 23.09
N ARG A 130 -1.61 16.58 23.36
CA ARG A 130 -2.37 16.17 24.57
C ARG A 130 -1.47 15.85 25.75
N SER A 131 -0.20 15.67 25.50
CA SER A 131 0.81 15.40 26.55
C SER A 131 1.46 16.70 27.06
#